data_8594f258a6e31b8356776972ca243f35
#
_entry.id   8594f258a6e31b8356776972ca243f35
#
_cell.length_a   1.000
_cell.length_b   1.000
_cell.length_c   1.000
_cell.angle_alpha   90.00
_cell.angle_beta   90.00
_cell.angle_gamma   90.00
#
_symmetry.space_group_name_H-M   'P 1'
#
loop_
_entity.id
_entity.type
_entity.pdbx_description
1 polymer ?
#
loop_
_entity_poly.entity_id
_entity_poly.type
_entity_poly.pdbx_seq_one_letter_code
_entity_poly.pdbx_strand_id
1 'polypeptide(L)'
;MGVATCVNSTCHDVAPHAALPANESNIQQNEYRTWLLNDRHAKAYTTLLSVESQRIARKLGLKSAATASICLDCHADNVPTEQQGPEFFVSDGVGCEACHGGSERWLSRHTLTPYNAHRNLDDGMYPTSPVKERMALCLSCHLGNEKKMATHDIMGAGHPRLGFELDTFTIRQPEHYSTDADYVERKQRETPLSRLLLGTALQAQAVSKNLSGSLVDHPQGHPELVLYDCHSCHHPMDDLRWEQRPSTEGLKPGAIRLNDSSFILLTALLAPIDAVLQQKMSDGIKRLHGASTRSIKELQKEAQTLFVLSQQAQTVLSDVELDDETKKAMVDSIVFYGIKGEYRDYIAAEQAVMGIDVLAYSLPLDPTLHELVERAYRHTKSQDAYNSRGFVLDLKSYLQTKQKTER
;
A
#
# COMPACT_ATOMS: atom_id res chain seq x y z
N MET A 1 -2.57 -15.95 21.62
CA MET A 1 -3.55 -17.07 21.71
C MET A 1 -3.40 -18.00 20.51
N GLY A 2 -3.63 -17.53 19.32
CA GLY A 2 -3.56 -18.28 18.05
C GLY A 2 -4.93 -18.48 17.40
N VAL A 3 -4.91 -18.80 16.10
CA VAL A 3 -6.13 -18.91 15.28
C VAL A 3 -7.13 -19.91 15.85
N ALA A 4 -6.66 -21.08 16.32
CA ALA A 4 -7.51 -22.12 16.88
C ALA A 4 -8.35 -21.66 18.09
N THR A 5 -7.91 -20.63 18.81
CA THR A 5 -8.69 -20.04 19.91
C THR A 5 -9.96 -19.33 19.43
N CYS A 6 -9.95 -18.79 18.20
CA CYS A 6 -11.08 -18.09 17.59
C CYS A 6 -12.04 -19.06 16.87
N VAL A 7 -11.54 -20.26 16.52
CA VAL A 7 -12.27 -21.25 15.73
C VAL A 7 -13.17 -22.11 16.61
N ASN A 8 -14.46 -21.81 16.57
CA ASN A 8 -15.48 -22.61 17.25
C ASN A 8 -16.78 -22.52 16.46
N SER A 9 -17.53 -23.62 16.41
CA SER A 9 -18.81 -23.68 15.67
C SER A 9 -19.90 -22.75 16.22
N THR A 10 -19.68 -22.15 17.39
CA THR A 10 -20.55 -21.12 17.99
C THR A 10 -19.94 -19.71 17.94
N CYS A 11 -18.72 -19.57 17.41
CA CYS A 11 -18.00 -18.31 17.34
C CYS A 11 -17.71 -17.94 15.87
N HIS A 12 -16.48 -18.14 15.40
CA HIS A 12 -16.05 -17.68 14.07
C HIS A 12 -15.96 -18.79 12.98
N ASP A 13 -16.50 -20.01 13.25
CA ASP A 13 -16.57 -21.13 12.32
C ASP A 13 -17.98 -21.72 12.17
N VAL A 14 -19.01 -20.88 12.20
CA VAL A 14 -20.40 -21.32 12.00
C VAL A 14 -20.59 -21.81 10.56
N ALA A 15 -21.24 -22.99 10.41
CA ALA A 15 -21.52 -23.51 9.09
C ALA A 15 -22.56 -22.64 8.36
N PRO A 16 -22.47 -22.46 7.04
CA PRO A 16 -23.34 -21.57 6.26
C PRO A 16 -24.85 -21.82 6.43
N HIS A 17 -25.25 -23.05 6.77
CA HIS A 17 -26.66 -23.43 6.98
C HIS A 17 -27.19 -23.08 8.38
N ALA A 18 -26.34 -22.72 9.31
CA ALA A 18 -26.68 -22.29 10.65
C ALA A 18 -26.56 -20.77 10.84
N ALA A 19 -26.18 -20.05 9.79
CA ALA A 19 -26.07 -18.59 9.83
C ALA A 19 -27.42 -17.96 10.21
N LEU A 20 -27.39 -17.03 11.13
CA LEU A 20 -28.54 -16.20 11.48
C LEU A 20 -29.06 -15.47 10.25
N PRO A 21 -30.39 -15.16 10.19
CA PRO A 21 -30.94 -14.37 9.09
C PRO A 21 -30.11 -13.10 8.87
N ALA A 22 -29.80 -12.79 7.63
CA ALA A 22 -28.90 -11.69 7.23
C ALA A 22 -29.30 -10.28 7.72
N ASN A 23 -30.45 -10.15 8.33
CA ASN A 23 -31.02 -8.91 8.84
C ASN A 23 -30.78 -8.66 10.33
N GLU A 24 -30.11 -9.55 11.07
CA GLU A 24 -29.96 -9.42 12.52
C GLU A 24 -28.53 -9.10 12.99
N SER A 25 -27.52 -9.28 12.13
CA SER A 25 -26.12 -8.98 12.53
C SER A 25 -25.19 -8.89 11.30
N ASN A 26 -24.29 -7.92 11.29
CA ASN A 26 -23.16 -7.84 10.37
C ASN A 26 -22.03 -8.83 10.72
N ILE A 27 -22.21 -9.62 11.76
CA ILE A 27 -21.29 -10.68 12.19
C ILE A 27 -21.73 -11.98 11.53
N GLN A 28 -20.95 -12.46 10.57
CA GLN A 28 -21.27 -13.65 9.80
C GLN A 28 -20.95 -14.95 10.56
N GLN A 29 -20.08 -14.89 11.55
CA GLN A 29 -19.57 -16.03 12.33
C GLN A 29 -18.90 -17.13 11.46
N ASN A 30 -18.50 -16.79 10.23
CA ASN A 30 -17.81 -17.67 9.29
C ASN A 30 -16.44 -17.12 8.88
N GLU A 31 -15.93 -16.16 9.65
CA GLU A 31 -14.71 -15.38 9.37
C GLU A 31 -13.51 -16.30 9.20
N TYR A 32 -13.40 -17.35 10.01
CA TYR A 32 -12.33 -18.34 9.89
C TYR A 32 -12.35 -19.05 8.54
N ARG A 33 -13.53 -19.46 8.06
CA ARG A 33 -13.65 -20.16 6.76
C ARG A 33 -13.25 -19.24 5.61
N THR A 34 -13.71 -17.99 5.66
CA THR A 34 -13.36 -16.99 4.66
C THR A 34 -11.87 -16.77 4.62
N TRP A 35 -11.22 -16.57 5.78
CA TRP A 35 -9.79 -16.43 5.90
C TRP A 35 -9.04 -17.68 5.41
N LEU A 36 -9.37 -18.86 5.90
CA LEU A 36 -8.65 -20.10 5.58
C LEU A 36 -8.72 -20.45 4.09
N LEU A 37 -9.91 -20.31 3.49
CA LEU A 37 -10.15 -20.78 2.12
C LEU A 37 -9.77 -19.74 1.06
N ASN A 38 -10.01 -18.46 1.34
CA ASN A 38 -10.00 -17.41 0.33
C ASN A 38 -8.91 -16.36 0.57
N ASP A 39 -8.49 -16.12 1.82
CA ASP A 39 -7.49 -15.10 2.12
C ASP A 39 -6.07 -15.65 1.94
N ARG A 40 -5.24 -14.89 1.21
CA ARG A 40 -3.84 -15.25 0.98
C ARG A 40 -2.99 -15.17 2.24
N HIS A 41 -3.42 -14.40 3.23
CA HIS A 41 -2.73 -14.27 4.52
C HIS A 41 -2.66 -15.61 5.27
N ALA A 42 -3.69 -16.44 5.20
CA ALA A 42 -3.68 -17.80 5.75
C ALA A 42 -2.62 -18.71 5.11
N LYS A 43 -2.15 -18.39 3.90
CA LYS A 43 -1.17 -19.17 3.15
C LYS A 43 0.23 -18.55 3.18
N ALA A 44 0.41 -17.44 3.89
CA ALA A 44 1.66 -16.69 3.88
C ALA A 44 2.83 -17.53 4.39
N TYR A 45 2.66 -18.28 5.50
CA TYR A 45 3.69 -19.20 6.00
C TYR A 45 3.99 -20.33 5.02
N THR A 46 2.95 -20.90 4.40
CA THR A 46 3.13 -21.99 3.42
C THR A 46 4.01 -21.56 2.25
N THR A 47 3.96 -20.29 1.86
CA THR A 47 4.86 -19.72 0.85
C THR A 47 6.32 -19.89 1.23
N LEU A 48 6.68 -19.79 2.51
CA LEU A 48 8.06 -19.96 3.01
C LEU A 48 8.57 -21.39 2.86
N LEU A 49 7.69 -22.38 2.70
CA LEU A 49 8.07 -23.79 2.49
C LEU A 49 8.40 -24.10 1.02
N SER A 50 8.09 -23.18 0.11
CA SER A 50 8.33 -23.37 -1.33
C SER A 50 9.83 -23.50 -1.66
N VAL A 51 10.14 -24.17 -2.77
CA VAL A 51 11.51 -24.32 -3.29
C VAL A 51 12.14 -22.95 -3.52
N GLU A 52 11.36 -21.98 -4.00
CA GLU A 52 11.84 -20.62 -4.26
C GLU A 52 12.22 -19.89 -2.95
N SER A 53 11.36 -19.93 -1.93
CA SER A 53 11.66 -19.31 -0.63
C SER A 53 12.89 -19.95 0.05
N GLN A 54 13.07 -21.27 -0.07
CA GLN A 54 14.26 -21.94 0.42
C GLN A 54 15.51 -21.58 -0.39
N ARG A 55 15.36 -21.28 -1.70
CA ARG A 55 16.45 -20.77 -2.52
C ARG A 55 16.88 -19.37 -2.07
N ILE A 56 15.90 -18.49 -1.82
CA ILE A 56 16.14 -17.14 -1.27
C ILE A 56 16.88 -17.24 0.07
N ALA A 57 16.38 -18.06 1.00
CA ALA A 57 17.00 -18.27 2.31
C ALA A 57 18.48 -18.71 2.19
N ARG A 58 18.77 -19.69 1.30
CA ARG A 58 20.16 -20.13 1.07
C ARG A 58 21.06 -19.01 0.54
N LYS A 59 20.56 -18.17 -0.39
CA LYS A 59 21.34 -17.03 -0.91
C LYS A 59 21.65 -16.00 0.17
N LEU A 60 20.75 -15.84 1.14
CA LEU A 60 20.92 -14.97 2.29
C LEU A 60 21.74 -15.60 3.43
N GLY A 61 22.23 -16.83 3.26
CA GLY A 61 22.95 -17.55 4.30
C GLY A 61 22.07 -18.01 5.48
N LEU A 62 20.75 -18.04 5.29
CA LEU A 62 19.79 -18.46 6.30
C LEU A 62 19.60 -19.98 6.28
N LYS A 63 19.34 -20.57 7.43
CA LYS A 63 19.10 -22.02 7.57
C LYS A 63 17.80 -22.44 6.85
N SER A 64 16.73 -21.66 6.99
CA SER A 64 15.44 -21.91 6.38
C SER A 64 14.61 -20.62 6.38
N ALA A 65 13.85 -20.36 5.30
CA ALA A 65 12.89 -19.26 5.25
C ALA A 65 11.80 -19.42 6.33
N ALA A 66 11.36 -20.64 6.59
CA ALA A 66 10.27 -20.93 7.53
C ALA A 66 10.64 -20.76 9.02
N THR A 67 11.90 -20.50 9.33
CA THR A 67 12.37 -20.29 10.72
C THR A 67 13.13 -18.97 10.90
N ALA A 68 13.36 -18.24 9.82
CA ALA A 68 14.08 -16.97 9.87
C ALA A 68 13.14 -15.82 10.22
N SER A 69 13.42 -15.09 11.31
CA SER A 69 12.58 -13.96 11.76
C SER A 69 12.33 -12.93 10.66
N ILE A 70 13.35 -12.59 9.86
CA ILE A 70 13.21 -11.63 8.75
C ILE A 70 12.18 -12.04 7.69
N CYS A 71 11.85 -13.34 7.59
CA CYS A 71 10.79 -13.86 6.74
C CYS A 71 9.47 -13.93 7.49
N LEU A 72 9.51 -14.49 8.72
CA LEU A 72 8.32 -14.67 9.57
C LEU A 72 7.64 -13.35 9.91
N ASP A 73 8.39 -12.25 10.08
CA ASP A 73 7.86 -10.93 10.44
C ASP A 73 6.77 -10.40 9.48
N CYS A 74 6.75 -10.91 8.23
CA CYS A 74 5.74 -10.58 7.22
C CYS A 74 4.88 -11.77 6.80
N HIS A 75 5.35 -13.01 7.00
CA HIS A 75 4.70 -14.22 6.52
C HIS A 75 4.03 -15.06 7.62
N ALA A 76 4.09 -14.62 8.87
CA ALA A 76 3.43 -15.28 10.00
C ALA A 76 3.20 -14.28 11.14
N ASP A 77 2.45 -14.73 12.14
CA ASP A 77 2.43 -14.08 13.45
C ASP A 77 3.75 -14.44 14.18
N ASN A 78 4.77 -13.60 14.00
CA ASN A 78 6.09 -13.84 14.58
C ASN A 78 6.19 -13.25 16.00
N VAL A 79 5.49 -13.87 16.94
CA VAL A 79 5.50 -13.44 18.35
C VAL A 79 6.54 -14.19 19.16
N PRO A 80 7.18 -13.55 20.17
CA PRO A 80 8.11 -14.21 21.08
C PRO A 80 7.50 -15.43 21.77
N THR A 81 8.30 -16.46 22.00
CA THR A 81 7.82 -17.74 22.54
C THR A 81 7.07 -17.58 23.87
N GLU A 82 7.51 -16.65 24.71
CA GLU A 82 6.87 -16.35 26.01
C GLU A 82 5.49 -15.68 25.89
N GLN A 83 5.14 -15.20 24.70
CA GLN A 83 3.82 -14.61 24.38
C GLN A 83 2.92 -15.58 23.61
N GLN A 84 3.43 -16.77 23.27
CA GLN A 84 2.65 -17.77 22.53
C GLN A 84 1.74 -18.53 23.50
N GLY A 85 0.45 -18.54 23.20
CA GLY A 85 -0.52 -19.37 23.92
C GLY A 85 -0.51 -20.83 23.44
N PRO A 86 -1.23 -21.74 24.12
CA PRO A 86 -1.21 -23.16 23.79
C PRO A 86 -1.76 -23.51 22.40
N GLU A 87 -2.62 -22.66 21.86
CA GLU A 87 -3.25 -22.83 20.52
C GLU A 87 -2.54 -22.02 19.44
N PHE A 88 -1.33 -21.54 19.71
CA PHE A 88 -0.55 -20.78 18.74
C PHE A 88 0.25 -21.72 17.84
N PHE A 89 0.09 -21.54 16.53
CA PHE A 89 0.88 -22.21 15.52
C PHE A 89 1.41 -21.20 14.50
N VAL A 90 2.73 -21.09 14.38
CA VAL A 90 3.37 -20.22 13.38
C VAL A 90 2.95 -20.58 11.95
N SER A 91 2.55 -21.84 11.74
CA SER A 91 2.06 -22.35 10.45
C SER A 91 0.70 -21.79 10.01
N ASP A 92 -0.03 -21.13 10.91
CA ASP A 92 -1.28 -20.46 10.57
C ASP A 92 -1.06 -19.23 9.66
N GLY A 93 0.20 -18.80 9.52
CA GLY A 93 0.55 -17.66 8.69
C GLY A 93 0.19 -16.34 9.36
N VAL A 94 -0.35 -15.39 8.60
CA VAL A 94 -0.83 -14.11 9.14
C VAL A 94 -2.27 -14.32 9.60
N GLY A 95 -2.43 -14.57 10.90
CA GLY A 95 -3.67 -15.00 11.53
C GLY A 95 -4.55 -13.83 12.00
N CYS A 96 -5.57 -14.19 12.80
CA CYS A 96 -6.56 -13.22 13.29
C CYS A 96 -5.92 -12.13 14.14
N GLU A 97 -5.02 -12.51 15.05
CA GLU A 97 -4.37 -11.57 15.98
C GLU A 97 -3.36 -10.65 15.29
N ALA A 98 -2.82 -11.01 14.11
CA ALA A 98 -1.97 -10.12 13.32
C ALA A 98 -2.71 -8.85 12.86
N CYS A 99 -4.02 -8.96 12.63
CA CYS A 99 -4.88 -7.84 12.25
C CYS A 99 -5.65 -7.25 13.44
N HIS A 100 -6.18 -8.11 14.32
CA HIS A 100 -7.05 -7.67 15.41
C HIS A 100 -6.31 -7.39 16.73
N GLY A 101 -4.98 -7.58 16.76
CA GLY A 101 -4.17 -7.45 17.98
C GLY A 101 -4.29 -8.67 18.91
N GLY A 102 -3.33 -8.80 19.80
CA GLY A 102 -3.28 -9.92 20.76
C GLY A 102 -4.54 -10.00 21.62
N SER A 103 -5.19 -11.16 21.62
CA SER A 103 -6.56 -11.33 22.12
C SER A 103 -6.65 -11.58 23.65
N GLU A 104 -5.54 -11.68 24.33
CA GLU A 104 -5.48 -12.05 25.77
C GLU A 104 -6.46 -11.28 26.65
N ARG A 105 -6.60 -9.96 26.44
CA ARG A 105 -7.42 -9.11 27.31
C ARG A 105 -8.85 -8.95 26.83
N TRP A 106 -9.10 -9.00 25.52
CA TRP A 106 -10.42 -8.74 24.95
C TRP A 106 -11.20 -10.00 24.56
N LEU A 107 -10.56 -11.17 24.44
CA LEU A 107 -11.16 -12.41 23.94
C LEU A 107 -12.47 -12.77 24.68
N SER A 108 -12.46 -12.82 26.01
CA SER A 108 -13.66 -13.18 26.80
C SER A 108 -14.66 -12.02 26.94
N ARG A 109 -14.21 -10.79 26.66
CA ARG A 109 -15.02 -9.58 26.89
C ARG A 109 -15.76 -9.09 25.66
N HIS A 110 -15.27 -9.41 24.45
CA HIS A 110 -15.90 -8.97 23.21
C HIS A 110 -17.25 -9.64 22.95
N THR A 111 -17.54 -10.75 23.62
CA THR A 111 -18.82 -11.48 23.52
C THR A 111 -19.86 -11.03 24.55
N LEU A 112 -19.53 -10.13 25.48
CA LEU A 112 -20.44 -9.70 26.52
C LEU A 112 -21.47 -8.70 26.01
N THR A 113 -22.74 -8.91 26.40
CA THR A 113 -23.85 -7.99 26.08
C THR A 113 -23.98 -6.92 27.21
N PRO A 114 -24.31 -5.63 26.88
CA PRO A 114 -24.44 -5.13 25.52
C PRO A 114 -23.08 -5.01 24.81
N TYR A 115 -23.06 -5.29 23.52
CA TYR A 115 -21.85 -5.14 22.71
C TYR A 115 -21.35 -3.68 22.75
N ASN A 116 -20.05 -3.50 22.96
CA ASN A 116 -19.42 -2.19 22.97
C ASN A 116 -18.05 -2.25 22.31
N ALA A 117 -17.98 -1.75 21.06
CA ALA A 117 -16.76 -1.72 20.29
C ALA A 117 -15.65 -0.91 20.97
N HIS A 118 -15.96 0.23 21.60
CA HIS A 118 -14.97 1.06 22.29
C HIS A 118 -14.28 0.30 23.41
N ARG A 119 -15.04 -0.47 24.19
CA ARG A 119 -14.46 -1.30 25.25
C ARG A 119 -13.47 -2.33 24.72
N ASN A 120 -13.75 -2.92 23.55
CA ASN A 120 -12.83 -3.86 22.93
C ASN A 120 -11.51 -3.20 22.53
N LEU A 121 -11.56 -1.95 22.04
CA LEU A 121 -10.37 -1.14 21.75
C LEU A 121 -9.59 -0.81 23.02
N ASP A 122 -10.29 -0.43 24.10
CA ASP A 122 -9.68 -0.17 25.42
C ASP A 122 -8.99 -1.42 26.00
N ASP A 123 -9.55 -2.59 25.72
CA ASP A 123 -8.97 -3.89 26.09
C ASP A 123 -7.83 -4.33 25.14
N GLY A 124 -7.53 -3.55 24.12
CA GLY A 124 -6.37 -3.73 23.23
C GLY A 124 -6.66 -4.41 21.88
N MET A 125 -7.93 -4.56 21.49
CA MET A 125 -8.27 -4.94 20.13
C MET A 125 -7.78 -3.85 19.15
N TYR A 126 -7.11 -4.23 18.07
CA TYR A 126 -6.61 -3.27 17.09
C TYR A 126 -7.76 -2.73 16.22
N PRO A 127 -7.87 -1.41 16.03
CA PRO A 127 -8.93 -0.80 15.24
C PRO A 127 -8.70 -0.96 13.73
N THR A 128 -9.21 -2.02 13.14
CA THR A 128 -9.07 -2.28 11.69
C THR A 128 -10.03 -1.48 10.81
N SER A 129 -11.07 -0.89 11.41
CA SER A 129 -12.09 -0.15 10.67
C SER A 129 -11.63 1.21 10.15
N PRO A 130 -10.93 2.08 10.93
CA PRO A 130 -10.48 3.35 10.39
C PRO A 130 -9.35 3.17 9.37
N VAL A 131 -9.41 3.92 8.25
CA VAL A 131 -8.44 3.83 7.13
C VAL A 131 -7.01 3.99 7.61
N LYS A 132 -6.74 4.95 8.49
CA LYS A 132 -5.40 5.27 8.94
C LYS A 132 -4.73 4.10 9.66
N GLU A 133 -5.43 3.48 10.60
CA GLU A 133 -4.96 2.36 11.39
C GLU A 133 -4.82 1.12 10.51
N ARG A 134 -5.81 0.83 9.67
CA ARG A 134 -5.73 -0.28 8.71
C ARG A 134 -4.58 -0.10 7.74
N MET A 135 -4.39 1.10 7.18
CA MET A 135 -3.27 1.39 6.29
C MET A 135 -1.92 1.19 6.98
N ALA A 136 -1.77 1.65 8.23
CA ALA A 136 -0.54 1.46 9.00
C ALA A 136 -0.23 -0.03 9.20
N LEU A 137 -1.25 -0.84 9.45
CA LEU A 137 -1.14 -2.28 9.57
C LEU A 137 -0.68 -2.93 8.26
N CYS A 138 -1.38 -2.66 7.15
CA CYS A 138 -1.06 -3.20 5.83
C CYS A 138 0.36 -2.83 5.39
N LEU A 139 0.71 -1.55 5.50
CA LEU A 139 2.03 -1.04 5.11
C LEU A 139 3.17 -1.59 5.96
N SER A 140 2.89 -2.07 7.18
CA SER A 140 3.92 -2.65 8.03
C SER A 140 4.62 -3.85 7.37
N CYS A 141 3.92 -4.57 6.46
CA CYS A 141 4.45 -5.70 5.68
C CYS A 141 4.56 -5.35 4.19
N HIS A 142 3.56 -4.68 3.61
CA HIS A 142 3.48 -4.42 2.17
C HIS A 142 4.35 -3.24 1.67
N LEU A 143 4.85 -2.41 2.56
CA LEU A 143 5.90 -1.42 2.30
C LEU A 143 7.13 -1.72 3.14
N GLY A 144 6.93 -2.11 4.38
CA GLY A 144 7.96 -2.28 5.40
C GLY A 144 8.26 -0.99 6.16
N ASN A 145 9.05 -1.16 7.22
CA ASN A 145 9.49 -0.10 8.11
C ASN A 145 10.85 -0.46 8.73
N GLU A 146 11.35 0.34 9.66
CA GLU A 146 12.64 0.11 10.34
C GLU A 146 12.78 -1.24 11.04
N LYS A 147 11.66 -1.86 11.46
CA LYS A 147 11.65 -3.14 12.18
C LYS A 147 11.60 -4.34 11.23
N LYS A 148 10.91 -4.21 10.12
CA LYS A 148 10.74 -5.26 9.11
C LYS A 148 10.66 -4.65 7.71
N MET A 149 11.56 -5.08 6.85
CA MET A 149 11.72 -4.57 5.50
C MET A 149 12.19 -5.67 4.57
N ALA A 150 11.58 -5.77 3.38
CA ALA A 150 12.17 -6.51 2.28
C ALA A 150 13.32 -5.69 1.69
N THR A 151 14.51 -5.84 2.26
CA THR A 151 15.72 -5.09 1.88
C THR A 151 16.16 -5.41 0.46
N HIS A 152 17.05 -4.59 -0.09
CA HIS A 152 17.65 -4.86 -1.40
C HIS A 152 18.34 -6.23 -1.45
N ASP A 153 18.98 -6.69 -0.36
CA ASP A 153 19.59 -8.02 -0.30
C ASP A 153 18.55 -9.14 -0.39
N ILE A 154 17.41 -8.99 0.29
CA ILE A 154 16.29 -9.95 0.23
C ILE A 154 15.73 -10.01 -1.20
N MET A 155 15.53 -8.86 -1.85
CA MET A 155 15.07 -8.80 -3.24
C MET A 155 16.14 -9.34 -4.21
N GLY A 156 17.41 -9.01 -4.01
CA GLY A 156 18.55 -9.55 -4.77
C GLY A 156 18.70 -11.08 -4.64
N ALA A 157 18.26 -11.64 -3.52
CA ALA A 157 18.17 -13.09 -3.35
C ALA A 157 17.02 -13.71 -4.16
N GLY A 158 16.02 -12.94 -4.59
CA GLY A 158 14.92 -13.35 -5.45
C GLY A 158 13.51 -13.07 -4.91
N HIS A 159 13.38 -12.37 -3.78
CA HIS A 159 12.09 -11.96 -3.27
C HIS A 159 11.46 -10.91 -4.22
N PRO A 160 10.18 -11.02 -4.56
CA PRO A 160 9.50 -10.01 -5.35
C PRO A 160 9.56 -8.63 -4.68
N ARG A 161 9.59 -7.59 -5.50
CA ARG A 161 9.41 -6.22 -5.00
C ARG A 161 8.04 -6.06 -4.34
N LEU A 162 8.00 -5.32 -3.25
CA LEU A 162 6.73 -4.96 -2.61
C LEU A 162 6.06 -3.83 -3.41
N GLY A 163 4.77 -3.97 -3.62
CA GLY A 163 3.89 -2.95 -4.18
C GLY A 163 2.58 -2.95 -3.40
N PHE A 164 1.98 -1.80 -3.19
CA PHE A 164 0.74 -1.67 -2.45
C PHE A 164 -0.06 -0.45 -2.94
N GLU A 165 -1.36 -0.66 -3.09
CA GLU A 165 -2.35 0.39 -3.25
C GLU A 165 -3.61 -0.06 -2.48
N LEU A 166 -4.16 0.83 -1.64
CA LEU A 166 -5.14 0.45 -0.62
C LEU A 166 -6.44 -0.10 -1.21
N ASP A 167 -6.98 0.54 -2.27
CA ASP A 167 -8.24 0.08 -2.86
C ASP A 167 -8.09 -1.28 -3.53
N THR A 168 -7.06 -1.45 -4.36
CA THR A 168 -6.76 -2.72 -5.04
C THR A 168 -6.55 -3.87 -4.06
N PHE A 169 -5.84 -3.63 -2.97
CA PHE A 169 -5.58 -4.66 -1.96
C PHE A 169 -6.83 -4.95 -1.11
N THR A 170 -7.64 -3.93 -0.80
CA THR A 170 -8.92 -4.11 -0.10
C THR A 170 -9.89 -4.94 -0.92
N ILE A 171 -10.01 -4.69 -2.23
CA ILE A 171 -10.89 -5.49 -3.12
C ILE A 171 -10.41 -6.94 -3.23
N ARG A 172 -9.10 -7.18 -3.16
CA ARG A 172 -8.53 -8.53 -3.26
C ARG A 172 -8.53 -9.30 -1.96
N GLN A 173 -8.68 -8.63 -0.82
CA GLN A 173 -8.84 -9.27 0.48
C GLN A 173 -10.31 -9.69 0.64
N PRO A 174 -10.59 -10.99 0.88
CA PRO A 174 -11.96 -11.44 1.09
C PRO A 174 -12.60 -10.78 2.30
N GLU A 175 -13.73 -10.14 2.11
CA GLU A 175 -14.50 -9.58 3.21
C GLU A 175 -15.07 -10.71 4.08
N HIS A 176 -14.82 -10.63 5.38
CA HIS A 176 -15.36 -11.54 6.38
C HIS A 176 -16.36 -10.80 7.31
N TYR A 177 -16.99 -9.76 6.79
CA TYR A 177 -18.04 -8.97 7.43
C TYR A 177 -19.05 -8.50 6.36
N SER A 178 -20.22 -8.07 6.79
CA SER A 178 -21.22 -7.47 5.89
C SER A 178 -21.31 -5.97 6.09
N THR A 179 -21.35 -5.22 5.00
CA THR A 179 -21.63 -3.79 5.01
C THR A 179 -23.14 -3.57 4.95
N ASP A 180 -23.83 -3.88 6.04
CA ASP A 180 -25.28 -3.66 6.20
C ASP A 180 -25.59 -2.29 6.80
N ALA A 181 -26.87 -2.02 7.07
CA ALA A 181 -27.31 -0.73 7.62
C ALA A 181 -26.68 -0.44 8.99
N ASP A 182 -26.57 -1.44 9.86
CA ASP A 182 -25.95 -1.32 11.19
C ASP A 182 -24.43 -1.01 11.08
N TYR A 183 -23.74 -1.65 10.13
CA TYR A 183 -22.32 -1.32 9.85
C TYR A 183 -22.17 0.13 9.42
N VAL A 184 -22.99 0.59 8.47
CA VAL A 184 -22.95 1.97 7.95
C VAL A 184 -23.26 3.01 9.02
N GLU A 185 -24.20 2.70 9.93
CA GLU A 185 -24.55 3.59 11.05
C GLU A 185 -23.40 3.74 12.07
N ARG A 186 -22.70 2.65 12.36
CA ARG A 186 -21.64 2.61 13.39
C ARG A 186 -20.25 2.91 12.87
N LYS A 187 -20.02 2.75 11.57
CA LYS A 187 -18.71 2.88 10.94
C LYS A 187 -18.82 3.71 9.66
N GLN A 188 -17.83 4.55 9.45
CA GLN A 188 -17.75 5.33 8.21
C GLN A 188 -17.57 4.38 7.02
N ARG A 189 -18.47 4.49 6.04
CA ARG A 189 -18.36 3.75 4.79
C ARG A 189 -17.27 4.35 3.91
N GLU A 190 -16.28 3.57 3.60
CA GLU A 190 -15.25 3.95 2.64
C GLU A 190 -15.70 3.68 1.21
N THR A 191 -15.33 4.57 0.32
CA THR A 191 -15.49 4.39 -1.12
C THR A 191 -14.14 4.03 -1.76
N PRO A 192 -14.11 3.40 -2.95
CA PRO A 192 -12.86 3.22 -3.69
C PRO A 192 -12.05 4.52 -3.80
N LEU A 193 -12.73 5.62 -4.10
CA LEU A 193 -12.10 6.93 -4.22
C LEU A 193 -11.50 7.41 -2.89
N SER A 194 -12.20 7.28 -1.76
CA SER A 194 -11.64 7.66 -0.45
C SER A 194 -10.44 6.80 -0.08
N ARG A 195 -10.44 5.50 -0.42
CA ARG A 195 -9.28 4.62 -0.22
C ARG A 195 -8.08 5.05 -1.07
N LEU A 196 -8.30 5.40 -2.35
CA LEU A 196 -7.23 5.93 -3.20
C LEU A 196 -6.61 7.20 -2.60
N LEU A 197 -7.44 8.18 -2.26
CA LEU A 197 -6.98 9.50 -1.79
C LEU A 197 -6.23 9.40 -0.46
N LEU A 198 -6.88 8.80 0.54
CA LEU A 198 -6.30 8.64 1.87
C LEU A 198 -5.15 7.64 1.88
N GLY A 199 -5.28 6.53 1.14
CA GLY A 199 -4.24 5.53 0.97
C GLY A 199 -2.96 6.13 0.41
N THR A 200 -3.06 6.94 -0.64
CA THR A 200 -1.88 7.61 -1.24
C THR A 200 -1.22 8.59 -0.26
N ALA A 201 -2.00 9.39 0.48
CA ALA A 201 -1.46 10.31 1.48
C ALA A 201 -0.77 9.58 2.64
N LEU A 202 -1.36 8.49 3.14
CA LEU A 202 -0.80 7.67 4.22
C LEU A 202 0.45 6.89 3.77
N GLN A 203 0.47 6.44 2.52
CA GLN A 203 1.67 5.81 1.94
C GLN A 203 2.82 6.81 1.81
N ALA A 204 2.54 8.03 1.37
CA ALA A 204 3.53 9.11 1.33
C ALA A 204 4.09 9.43 2.73
N GLN A 205 3.24 9.42 3.77
CA GLN A 205 3.70 9.55 5.16
C GLN A 205 4.61 8.39 5.58
N ALA A 206 4.25 7.15 5.24
CA ALA A 206 5.06 5.97 5.58
C ALA A 206 6.41 5.98 4.87
N VAL A 207 6.45 6.33 3.58
CA VAL A 207 7.71 6.53 2.82
C VAL A 207 8.56 7.63 3.46
N SER A 208 7.94 8.77 3.84
CA SER A 208 8.64 9.86 4.54
C SER A 208 9.26 9.42 5.86
N LYS A 209 8.56 8.58 6.64
CA LYS A 209 9.11 8.01 7.88
C LYS A 209 10.32 7.13 7.60
N ASN A 210 10.25 6.26 6.61
CA ASN A 210 11.37 5.41 6.23
C ASN A 210 12.58 6.24 5.77
N LEU A 211 12.35 7.35 5.05
CA LEU A 211 13.39 8.28 4.60
C LEU A 211 13.92 9.20 5.70
N SER A 212 13.25 9.35 6.83
CA SER A 212 13.70 10.14 7.97
C SER A 212 14.27 9.32 9.12
N GLY A 213 14.16 8.00 9.05
CA GLY A 213 14.51 7.06 10.10
C GLY A 213 15.88 6.39 9.90
N SER A 214 16.07 5.24 10.57
CA SER A 214 17.33 4.50 10.60
C SER A 214 17.67 3.80 9.27
N LEU A 215 16.70 3.59 8.38
CA LEU A 215 16.95 2.99 7.07
C LEU A 215 17.86 3.84 6.17
N VAL A 216 17.94 5.15 6.39
CA VAL A 216 18.86 6.03 5.64
C VAL A 216 20.22 6.16 6.31
N ASP A 217 20.34 5.85 7.60
CA ASP A 217 21.58 5.86 8.37
C ASP A 217 22.08 4.43 8.63
N HIS A 218 22.25 3.69 7.53
CA HIS A 218 22.63 2.29 7.60
C HIS A 218 24.11 2.13 8.00
N PRO A 219 24.48 1.09 8.78
CA PRO A 219 25.87 0.83 9.20
C PRO A 219 26.89 0.74 8.07
N GLN A 220 26.45 0.44 6.85
CA GLN A 220 27.29 0.40 5.65
C GLN A 220 27.62 1.79 5.07
N GLY A 221 27.12 2.88 5.67
CA GLY A 221 27.43 4.25 5.28
C GLY A 221 26.62 4.80 4.10
N HIS A 222 25.59 4.08 3.66
CA HIS A 222 24.63 4.55 2.64
C HIS A 222 23.19 4.16 3.04
N PRO A 223 22.17 4.87 2.56
CA PRO A 223 20.78 4.48 2.76
C PRO A 223 20.50 3.07 2.23
N GLU A 224 19.53 2.37 2.85
CA GLU A 224 19.02 1.11 2.33
C GLU A 224 18.57 1.27 0.87
N LEU A 225 19.09 0.42 -0.02
CA LEU A 225 18.92 0.60 -1.46
C LEU A 225 17.46 0.44 -1.91
N VAL A 226 16.62 -0.24 -1.13
CA VAL A 226 15.16 -0.34 -1.40
C VAL A 226 14.45 1.01 -1.39
N LEU A 227 15.05 2.03 -0.76
CA LEU A 227 14.49 3.39 -0.72
C LEU A 227 14.66 4.15 -2.05
N TYR A 228 15.45 3.62 -2.96
CA TYR A 228 15.69 4.21 -4.27
C TYR A 228 14.77 3.61 -5.35
N ASP A 229 14.64 4.33 -6.44
CA ASP A 229 14.01 3.83 -7.65
C ASP A 229 14.88 2.73 -8.29
N CYS A 230 14.33 1.54 -8.41
CA CYS A 230 15.03 0.38 -8.96
C CYS A 230 15.56 0.63 -10.37
N HIS A 231 14.77 1.35 -11.18
CA HIS A 231 15.14 1.65 -12.56
C HIS A 231 16.23 2.73 -12.69
N SER A 232 16.59 3.41 -11.61
CA SER A 232 17.78 4.27 -11.62
C SER A 232 19.08 3.49 -11.77
N CYS A 233 19.07 2.20 -11.40
CA CYS A 233 20.22 1.29 -11.52
C CYS A 233 19.94 0.11 -12.43
N HIS A 234 18.73 -0.47 -12.38
CA HIS A 234 18.34 -1.65 -13.16
C HIS A 234 17.56 -1.23 -14.41
N HIS A 235 18.25 -0.90 -15.49
CA HIS A 235 17.66 -0.51 -16.78
C HIS A 235 18.55 -0.91 -17.95
N PRO A 236 18.01 -1.05 -19.19
CA PRO A 236 18.82 -1.23 -20.40
C PRO A 236 19.78 -0.06 -20.60
N MET A 237 20.98 -0.34 -21.09
CA MET A 237 22.03 0.66 -21.30
C MET A 237 21.71 1.70 -22.39
N ASP A 238 20.78 1.40 -23.27
CA ASP A 238 20.27 2.28 -24.34
C ASP A 238 19.11 3.16 -23.88
N ASP A 239 18.66 3.04 -22.63
CA ASP A 239 17.55 3.81 -22.11
C ASP A 239 18.02 5.10 -21.44
N LEU A 240 17.46 6.24 -21.87
CA LEU A 240 17.79 7.57 -21.35
C LEU A 240 17.15 7.83 -19.97
N ARG A 241 17.41 6.95 -18.99
CA ARG A 241 16.85 7.04 -17.64
C ARG A 241 17.38 8.23 -16.84
N TRP A 242 18.51 8.78 -17.25
CA TRP A 242 19.12 9.96 -16.66
C TRP A 242 18.49 11.29 -17.14
N GLU A 243 17.55 11.27 -18.08
CA GLU A 243 16.81 12.49 -18.45
C GLU A 243 16.08 13.07 -17.25
N GLN A 244 16.23 14.37 -17.07
CA GLN A 244 15.57 15.09 -15.99
C GLN A 244 14.05 15.04 -16.12
N ARG A 245 13.38 14.94 -14.98
CA ARG A 245 11.93 15.07 -14.82
C ARG A 245 11.67 16.33 -14.01
N PRO A 246 10.42 16.84 -13.96
CA PRO A 246 10.09 17.97 -13.09
C PRO A 246 10.47 17.70 -11.62
N SER A 247 10.24 16.49 -11.09
CA SER A 247 10.61 16.09 -9.72
C SER A 247 12.11 16.02 -9.45
N THR A 248 12.92 15.82 -10.49
CA THR A 248 14.40 15.68 -10.39
C THR A 248 15.15 16.85 -11.03
N GLU A 249 14.48 17.97 -11.27
CA GLU A 249 15.10 19.17 -11.82
C GLU A 249 16.29 19.63 -10.97
N GLY A 250 17.42 19.85 -11.63
CA GLY A 250 18.67 20.25 -10.97
C GLY A 250 19.57 19.10 -10.52
N LEU A 251 19.12 17.84 -10.58
CA LEU A 251 20.01 16.70 -10.35
C LEU A 251 20.98 16.53 -11.53
N LYS A 252 22.21 16.14 -11.20
CA LYS A 252 23.22 15.81 -12.21
C LYS A 252 22.90 14.46 -12.86
N PRO A 253 23.26 14.26 -14.15
CA PRO A 253 23.22 12.95 -14.77
C PRO A 253 23.92 11.89 -13.90
N GLY A 254 23.30 10.71 -13.78
CA GLY A 254 23.80 9.62 -12.93
C GLY A 254 23.46 9.70 -11.44
N ALA A 255 22.80 10.76 -10.98
CA ALA A 255 22.25 10.79 -9.62
C ALA A 255 21.14 9.74 -9.48
N ILE A 256 21.27 8.87 -8.47
CA ILE A 256 20.27 7.85 -8.15
C ILE A 256 19.05 8.54 -7.53
N ARG A 257 17.87 8.26 -8.09
CA ARG A 257 16.61 8.82 -7.61
C ARG A 257 16.02 7.96 -6.50
N LEU A 258 15.46 8.60 -5.49
CA LEU A 258 14.62 7.94 -4.50
C LEU A 258 13.30 7.45 -5.11
N ASN A 259 12.68 6.45 -4.50
CA ASN A 259 11.32 6.05 -4.84
C ASN A 259 10.33 7.12 -4.36
N ASP A 260 9.87 7.93 -5.29
CA ASP A 260 8.97 9.07 -5.06
C ASP A 260 7.53 8.83 -5.55
N SER A 261 7.20 7.60 -5.96
CA SER A 261 5.95 7.26 -6.64
C SER A 261 4.69 7.73 -5.89
N SER A 262 4.63 7.52 -4.58
CA SER A 262 3.50 7.96 -3.75
C SER A 262 3.42 9.48 -3.63
N PHE A 263 4.55 10.18 -3.59
CA PHE A 263 4.57 11.65 -3.58
C PHE A 263 4.09 12.22 -4.92
N ILE A 264 4.53 11.64 -6.05
CA ILE A 264 4.13 12.08 -7.39
C ILE A 264 2.63 11.89 -7.57
N LEU A 265 2.08 10.72 -7.24
CA LEU A 265 0.64 10.49 -7.33
C LEU A 265 -0.14 11.43 -6.42
N LEU A 266 0.28 11.59 -5.16
CA LEU A 266 -0.36 12.51 -4.22
C LEU A 266 -0.38 13.94 -4.76
N THR A 267 0.74 14.40 -5.34
CA THR A 267 0.84 15.74 -5.92
C THR A 267 -0.11 15.91 -7.11
N ALA A 268 -0.25 14.87 -7.95
CA ALA A 268 -1.19 14.90 -9.07
C ALA A 268 -2.65 14.94 -8.61
N LEU A 269 -3.00 14.18 -7.56
CA LEU A 269 -4.36 14.18 -6.98
C LEU A 269 -4.72 15.51 -6.31
N LEU A 270 -3.75 16.20 -5.72
CA LEU A 270 -3.96 17.50 -5.07
C LEU A 270 -4.15 18.66 -6.08
N ALA A 271 -3.66 18.54 -7.30
CA ALA A 271 -3.63 19.65 -8.25
C ALA A 271 -4.99 20.35 -8.48
N PRO A 272 -6.12 19.64 -8.65
CA PRO A 272 -7.42 20.29 -8.81
C PRO A 272 -8.09 20.72 -7.48
N ILE A 273 -7.52 20.37 -6.32
CA ILE A 273 -8.12 20.64 -5.00
C ILE A 273 -7.41 21.78 -4.28
N ASP A 274 -6.10 21.69 -4.15
CA ASP A 274 -5.26 22.66 -3.44
C ASP A 274 -3.94 22.89 -4.19
N ALA A 275 -3.95 23.86 -5.10
CA ALA A 275 -2.78 24.20 -5.91
C ALA A 275 -1.61 24.71 -5.06
N VAL A 276 -1.86 25.29 -3.89
CA VAL A 276 -0.79 25.77 -2.99
C VAL A 276 -0.08 24.60 -2.34
N LEU A 277 -0.83 23.63 -1.82
CA LEU A 277 -0.28 22.42 -1.23
C LEU A 277 0.40 21.55 -2.29
N GLN A 278 -0.20 21.42 -3.47
CA GLN A 278 0.39 20.75 -4.63
C GLN A 278 1.76 21.32 -4.98
N GLN A 279 1.91 22.67 -5.04
CA GLN A 279 3.19 23.31 -5.34
C GLN A 279 4.22 23.06 -4.23
N LYS A 280 3.80 23.14 -2.95
CA LYS A 280 4.68 22.82 -1.81
C LYS A 280 5.19 21.38 -1.85
N MET A 281 4.33 20.42 -2.24
CA MET A 281 4.69 19.02 -2.43
C MET A 281 5.71 18.87 -3.56
N SER A 282 5.44 19.44 -4.73
CA SER A 282 6.38 19.46 -5.87
C SER A 282 7.76 20.00 -5.50
N ASP A 283 7.82 21.14 -4.81
CA ASP A 283 9.07 21.74 -4.38
C ASP A 283 9.76 20.89 -3.28
N GLY A 284 8.97 20.26 -2.42
CA GLY A 284 9.47 19.33 -1.40
C GLY A 284 10.14 18.10 -2.02
N ILE A 285 9.56 17.53 -3.07
CA ILE A 285 10.13 16.37 -3.79
C ILE A 285 11.48 16.78 -4.44
N LYS A 286 11.55 17.92 -5.09
CA LYS A 286 12.81 18.43 -5.67
C LYS A 286 13.89 18.61 -4.59
N ARG A 287 13.53 19.19 -3.44
CA ARG A 287 14.48 19.36 -2.32
C ARG A 287 14.91 18.02 -1.74
N LEU A 288 13.99 17.04 -1.62
CA LEU A 288 14.30 15.69 -1.15
C LEU A 288 15.38 15.03 -2.04
N HIS A 289 15.17 15.03 -3.36
CA HIS A 289 16.13 14.49 -4.31
C HIS A 289 17.46 15.25 -4.28
N GLY A 290 17.42 16.58 -4.19
CA GLY A 290 18.63 17.38 -4.02
C GLY A 290 19.37 17.05 -2.73
N ALA A 291 18.64 16.84 -1.62
CA ALA A 291 19.22 16.51 -0.32
C ALA A 291 19.87 15.12 -0.31
N SER A 292 19.28 14.13 -1.02
CA SER A 292 19.82 12.76 -1.09
C SER A 292 21.24 12.69 -1.69
N THR A 293 21.63 13.69 -2.49
CA THR A 293 22.97 13.77 -3.07
C THR A 293 23.97 14.57 -2.22
N ARG A 294 23.54 15.14 -1.09
CA ARG A 294 24.39 16.00 -0.23
C ARG A 294 24.70 15.36 1.10
N SER A 295 23.69 15.03 1.88
CA SER A 295 23.91 14.37 3.17
C SER A 295 22.65 13.66 3.70
N ILE A 296 22.86 12.63 4.52
CA ILE A 296 21.79 11.90 5.23
C ILE A 296 20.96 12.88 6.08
N LYS A 297 21.61 13.82 6.76
CA LYS A 297 20.95 14.79 7.65
C LYS A 297 19.99 15.73 6.90
N GLU A 298 20.39 16.19 5.72
CA GLU A 298 19.52 16.98 4.86
C GLU A 298 18.38 16.14 4.28
N LEU A 299 18.68 14.92 3.86
CA LEU A 299 17.66 13.97 3.39
C LEU A 299 16.58 13.74 4.45
N GLN A 300 16.97 13.42 5.68
CA GLN A 300 16.04 13.21 6.80
C GLN A 300 15.19 14.46 7.08
N LYS A 301 15.77 15.65 7.01
CA LYS A 301 15.06 16.92 7.19
C LYS A 301 14.01 17.16 6.12
N GLU A 302 14.35 16.96 4.84
CA GLU A 302 13.37 17.13 3.75
C GLU A 302 12.31 16.04 3.75
N ALA A 303 12.65 14.81 4.12
CA ALA A 303 11.70 13.74 4.34
C ALA A 303 10.69 14.08 5.46
N GLN A 304 11.15 14.66 6.57
CA GLN A 304 10.26 15.13 7.64
C GLN A 304 9.34 16.27 7.16
N THR A 305 9.82 17.14 6.28
CA THR A 305 9.00 18.18 5.65
C THR A 305 7.89 17.56 4.79
N LEU A 306 8.22 16.59 3.97
CA LEU A 306 7.23 15.86 3.16
C LEU A 306 6.25 15.08 4.02
N PHE A 307 6.68 14.54 5.15
CA PHE A 307 5.76 13.90 6.12
C PHE A 307 4.67 14.88 6.57
N VAL A 308 5.05 16.09 6.99
CA VAL A 308 4.09 17.14 7.43
C VAL A 308 3.18 17.56 6.28
N LEU A 309 3.71 17.76 5.07
CA LEU A 309 2.89 18.09 3.90
C LEU A 309 1.91 16.97 3.55
N SER A 310 2.33 15.70 3.67
CA SER A 310 1.44 14.55 3.45
C SER A 310 0.35 14.42 4.52
N GLN A 311 0.60 14.87 5.76
CA GLN A 311 -0.44 14.98 6.79
C GLN A 311 -1.44 16.08 6.45
N GLN A 312 -0.99 17.23 5.95
CA GLN A 312 -1.87 18.30 5.47
C GLN A 312 -2.72 17.80 4.29
N ALA A 313 -2.11 17.07 3.34
CA ALA A 313 -2.81 16.46 2.24
C ALA A 313 -3.87 15.47 2.72
N GLN A 314 -3.56 14.61 3.69
CA GLN A 314 -4.55 13.69 4.28
C GLN A 314 -5.75 14.47 4.83
N THR A 315 -5.53 15.57 5.57
CA THR A 315 -6.64 16.39 6.11
C THR A 315 -7.50 16.96 5.00
N VAL A 316 -6.90 17.60 3.99
CA VAL A 316 -7.61 18.16 2.84
C VAL A 316 -8.42 17.10 2.10
N LEU A 317 -7.84 15.90 1.90
CA LEU A 317 -8.49 14.82 1.15
C LEU A 317 -9.53 14.04 1.97
N SER A 318 -9.50 14.11 3.31
CA SER A 318 -10.51 13.47 4.17
C SER A 318 -11.86 14.16 4.12
N ASP A 319 -11.87 15.48 3.95
CA ASP A 319 -13.06 16.31 4.10
C ASP A 319 -13.63 16.77 2.75
N VAL A 320 -13.01 16.34 1.62
CA VAL A 320 -13.40 16.83 0.30
C VAL A 320 -14.55 16.01 -0.29
N GLU A 321 -15.61 16.68 -0.64
CA GLU A 321 -16.63 16.16 -1.55
C GLU A 321 -16.21 16.46 -3.00
N LEU A 322 -16.10 15.42 -3.81
CA LEU A 322 -15.62 15.52 -5.19
C LEU A 322 -16.77 15.35 -6.18
N ASP A 323 -17.00 16.39 -6.95
CA ASP A 323 -17.83 16.29 -8.14
C ASP A 323 -17.11 15.60 -9.31
N ASP A 324 -17.84 15.26 -10.35
CA ASP A 324 -17.28 14.54 -11.49
C ASP A 324 -16.29 15.41 -12.29
N GLU A 325 -16.39 16.72 -12.22
CA GLU A 325 -15.47 17.65 -12.89
C GLU A 325 -14.10 17.63 -12.20
N THR A 326 -14.08 17.67 -10.88
CA THR A 326 -12.86 17.54 -10.09
C THR A 326 -12.19 16.16 -10.28
N LYS A 327 -12.97 15.06 -10.30
CA LYS A 327 -12.43 13.71 -10.58
C LYS A 327 -11.80 13.62 -11.97
N LYS A 328 -12.45 14.19 -13.00
CA LYS A 328 -11.87 14.29 -14.36
C LYS A 328 -10.60 15.11 -14.39
N ALA A 329 -10.55 16.21 -13.65
CA ALA A 329 -9.36 17.03 -13.52
C ALA A 329 -8.21 16.27 -12.80
N MET A 330 -8.50 15.38 -11.84
CA MET A 330 -7.53 14.48 -11.25
C MET A 330 -6.95 13.51 -12.29
N VAL A 331 -7.79 12.88 -13.11
CA VAL A 331 -7.32 12.03 -14.23
C VAL A 331 -6.40 12.82 -15.15
N ASP A 332 -6.81 14.00 -15.58
CA ASP A 332 -6.01 14.87 -16.48
C ASP A 332 -4.67 15.23 -15.83
N SER A 333 -4.65 15.49 -14.53
CA SER A 333 -3.43 15.77 -13.80
C SER A 333 -2.49 14.56 -13.76
N ILE A 334 -2.98 13.37 -13.44
CA ILE A 334 -2.17 12.13 -13.48
C ILE A 334 -1.61 11.92 -14.89
N VAL A 335 -2.44 12.05 -15.92
CA VAL A 335 -2.01 11.93 -17.33
C VAL A 335 -0.95 12.98 -17.67
N PHE A 336 -1.11 14.22 -17.25
CA PHE A 336 -0.16 15.29 -17.48
C PHE A 336 1.20 15.00 -16.84
N TYR A 337 1.25 14.51 -15.60
CA TYR A 337 2.50 14.10 -14.93
C TYR A 337 3.23 13.01 -15.73
N GLY A 338 2.51 12.03 -16.28
CA GLY A 338 3.08 11.01 -17.13
C GLY A 338 3.67 11.57 -18.43
N ILE A 339 2.98 12.50 -19.08
CA ILE A 339 3.46 13.16 -20.30
C ILE A 339 4.71 14.00 -20.03
N LYS A 340 4.84 14.56 -18.82
CA LYS A 340 6.03 15.27 -18.35
C LYS A 340 7.18 14.35 -17.95
N GLY A 341 6.99 13.02 -18.00
CA GLY A 341 8.03 12.02 -17.79
C GLY A 341 8.15 11.51 -16.36
N GLU A 342 7.19 11.79 -15.48
CA GLU A 342 7.24 11.33 -14.07
C GLU A 342 7.08 9.81 -13.93
N TYR A 343 6.45 9.13 -14.90
CA TYR A 343 6.22 7.67 -14.86
C TYR A 343 7.19 6.91 -15.76
N ARG A 344 8.48 7.23 -15.69
CA ARG A 344 9.51 6.46 -16.41
C ARG A 344 9.88 5.15 -15.70
N ASP A 345 9.66 5.07 -14.40
CA ASP A 345 9.82 3.86 -13.63
C ASP A 345 8.49 3.10 -13.52
N TYR A 346 8.62 1.79 -13.29
CA TYR A 346 7.48 0.90 -13.17
C TYR A 346 6.57 1.25 -11.99
N ILE A 347 7.15 1.60 -10.83
CA ILE A 347 6.38 1.82 -9.58
C ILE A 347 5.46 3.02 -9.75
N ALA A 348 5.99 4.13 -10.25
CA ALA A 348 5.19 5.34 -10.46
C ALA A 348 4.10 5.12 -11.52
N ALA A 349 4.40 4.38 -12.59
CA ALA A 349 3.42 4.04 -13.61
C ALA A 349 2.34 3.09 -13.09
N GLU A 350 2.70 2.09 -12.28
CA GLU A 350 1.75 1.17 -11.63
C GLU A 350 0.80 1.93 -10.70
N GLN A 351 1.31 2.82 -9.86
CA GLN A 351 0.48 3.67 -8.99
C GLN A 351 -0.42 4.62 -9.80
N ALA A 352 0.10 5.20 -10.88
CA ALA A 352 -0.67 6.08 -11.74
C ALA A 352 -1.83 5.36 -12.43
N VAL A 353 -1.61 4.16 -12.99
CA VAL A 353 -2.69 3.42 -13.66
C VAL A 353 -3.76 2.94 -12.69
N MET A 354 -3.37 2.47 -11.49
CA MET A 354 -4.33 2.11 -10.44
C MET A 354 -5.15 3.33 -9.99
N GLY A 355 -4.51 4.50 -9.85
CA GLY A 355 -5.21 5.75 -9.54
C GLY A 355 -6.19 6.18 -10.64
N ILE A 356 -5.81 6.07 -11.91
CA ILE A 356 -6.72 6.36 -13.05
C ILE A 356 -7.89 5.37 -13.06
N ASP A 357 -7.65 4.09 -12.78
CA ASP A 357 -8.66 3.04 -12.77
C ASP A 357 -9.74 3.30 -11.70
N VAL A 358 -9.33 3.60 -10.47
CA VAL A 358 -10.26 3.95 -9.38
C VAL A 358 -11.07 5.21 -9.73
N LEU A 359 -10.44 6.23 -10.31
CA LEU A 359 -11.13 7.44 -10.77
C LEU A 359 -12.12 7.13 -11.89
N ALA A 360 -11.74 6.32 -12.88
CA ALA A 360 -12.60 5.89 -13.96
C ALA A 360 -13.84 5.14 -13.45
N TYR A 361 -13.65 4.24 -12.48
CA TYR A 361 -14.74 3.52 -11.84
C TYR A 361 -15.68 4.43 -11.03
N SER A 362 -15.18 5.55 -10.52
CA SER A 362 -15.94 6.54 -9.73
C SER A 362 -16.66 7.61 -10.57
N LEU A 363 -16.48 7.56 -11.90
CA LEU A 363 -17.08 8.47 -12.86
C LEU A 363 -18.19 7.78 -13.66
N PRO A 364 -19.11 8.54 -14.30
CA PRO A 364 -19.97 8.01 -15.35
C PRO A 364 -19.15 7.32 -16.45
N LEU A 365 -19.71 6.28 -17.05
CA LEU A 365 -19.02 5.47 -18.07
C LEU A 365 -18.46 6.34 -19.20
N ASP A 366 -17.13 6.35 -19.31
CA ASP A 366 -16.38 6.99 -20.39
C ASP A 366 -15.56 5.94 -21.15
N PRO A 367 -15.98 5.51 -22.35
CA PRO A 367 -15.26 4.50 -23.11
C PRO A 367 -13.80 4.85 -23.39
N THR A 368 -13.49 6.15 -23.61
CA THR A 368 -12.13 6.61 -23.91
C THR A 368 -11.22 6.45 -22.69
N LEU A 369 -11.75 6.74 -21.50
CA LEU A 369 -11.02 6.57 -20.24
C LEU A 369 -10.79 5.09 -19.91
N HIS A 370 -11.80 4.24 -20.12
CA HIS A 370 -11.66 2.79 -19.93
C HIS A 370 -10.64 2.18 -20.91
N GLU A 371 -10.65 2.62 -22.18
CA GLU A 371 -9.63 2.20 -23.15
C GLU A 371 -8.22 2.61 -22.72
N LEU A 372 -8.05 3.81 -22.15
CA LEU A 372 -6.77 4.24 -21.57
C LEU A 372 -6.32 3.29 -20.46
N VAL A 373 -7.20 2.96 -19.50
CA VAL A 373 -6.91 2.05 -18.39
C VAL A 373 -6.42 0.70 -18.91
N GLU A 374 -7.15 0.09 -19.86
CA GLU A 374 -6.76 -1.19 -20.47
C GLU A 374 -5.41 -1.14 -21.17
N ARG A 375 -5.13 -0.07 -21.90
CA ARG A 375 -3.84 0.13 -22.59
C ARG A 375 -2.70 0.32 -21.60
N ALA A 376 -2.90 1.14 -20.58
CA ALA A 376 -1.92 1.42 -19.55
C ALA A 376 -1.53 0.15 -18.77
N TYR A 377 -2.51 -0.69 -18.38
CA TYR A 377 -2.22 -1.99 -17.76
C TYR A 377 -1.42 -2.95 -18.64
N ARG A 378 -1.55 -2.89 -19.97
CA ARG A 378 -0.71 -3.71 -20.84
C ARG A 378 0.78 -3.39 -20.74
N HIS A 379 1.13 -2.14 -20.43
CA HIS A 379 2.52 -1.69 -20.27
C HIS A 379 3.05 -1.95 -18.86
N THR A 380 2.18 -2.11 -17.86
CA THR A 380 2.54 -2.29 -16.43
C THR A 380 2.31 -3.71 -15.91
N LYS A 381 2.40 -4.74 -16.77
CA LYS A 381 2.20 -6.14 -16.38
C LYS A 381 3.23 -6.66 -15.36
N SER A 382 4.46 -6.23 -15.49
CA SER A 382 5.57 -6.54 -14.59
C SER A 382 6.68 -5.52 -14.77
N GLN A 383 7.56 -5.44 -13.78
CA GLN A 383 8.71 -4.53 -13.82
C GLN A 383 9.61 -4.79 -15.02
N ASP A 384 9.90 -6.07 -15.34
CA ASP A 384 10.77 -6.45 -16.45
C ASP A 384 10.15 -6.19 -17.82
N ALA A 385 8.81 -6.19 -17.90
CA ALA A 385 8.07 -5.95 -19.12
C ALA A 385 7.59 -4.49 -19.28
N TYR A 386 7.97 -3.61 -18.36
CA TYR A 386 7.51 -2.23 -18.37
C TYR A 386 8.00 -1.47 -19.61
N ASN A 387 7.04 -0.95 -20.39
CA ASN A 387 7.28 -0.15 -21.58
C ASN A 387 6.90 1.33 -21.32
N SER A 388 7.84 2.11 -20.79
CA SER A 388 7.61 3.52 -20.44
C SER A 388 7.24 4.39 -21.67
N ARG A 389 7.81 4.12 -22.84
CA ARG A 389 7.49 4.86 -24.08
C ARG A 389 6.06 4.59 -24.54
N GLY A 390 5.66 3.32 -24.58
CA GLY A 390 4.30 2.91 -24.93
C GLY A 390 3.28 3.49 -23.95
N PHE A 391 3.57 3.42 -22.67
CA PHE A 391 2.73 4.00 -21.60
C PHE A 391 2.48 5.49 -21.84
N VAL A 392 3.53 6.28 -22.04
CA VAL A 392 3.43 7.74 -22.29
C VAL A 392 2.71 8.05 -23.62
N LEU A 393 2.88 7.22 -24.64
CA LEU A 393 2.15 7.40 -25.93
C LEU A 393 0.65 7.19 -25.74
N ASP A 394 0.22 6.23 -24.93
CA ASP A 394 -1.20 6.00 -24.64
C ASP A 394 -1.80 7.16 -23.84
N LEU A 395 -1.07 7.72 -22.87
CA LEU A 395 -1.48 8.93 -22.15
C LEU A 395 -1.66 10.13 -23.10
N LYS A 396 -0.74 10.33 -24.04
CA LYS A 396 -0.84 11.41 -25.06
C LYS A 396 -2.03 11.19 -25.98
N SER A 397 -2.26 9.95 -26.44
CA SER A 397 -3.38 9.59 -27.29
C SER A 397 -4.73 9.89 -26.62
N TYR A 398 -4.86 9.57 -25.34
CA TYR A 398 -6.04 9.88 -24.57
C TYR A 398 -6.37 11.39 -24.57
N LEU A 399 -5.39 12.25 -24.24
CA LEU A 399 -5.62 13.71 -24.27
C LEU A 399 -6.00 14.23 -25.65
N GLN A 400 -5.39 13.70 -26.71
CA GLN A 400 -5.72 14.11 -28.07
C GLN A 400 -7.15 13.72 -28.47
N THR A 401 -7.61 12.53 -28.06
CA THR A 401 -8.96 12.06 -28.31
C THR A 401 -9.98 12.90 -27.53
N LYS A 402 -9.74 13.16 -26.26
CA LYS A 402 -10.57 13.98 -25.39
C LYS A 402 -10.77 15.39 -25.97
N GLN A 403 -9.70 16.06 -26.40
CA GLN A 403 -9.76 17.40 -27.00
C GLN A 403 -10.53 17.44 -28.32
N LYS A 404 -10.63 16.33 -29.08
CA LYS A 404 -11.44 16.25 -30.29
C LYS A 404 -12.93 16.08 -30.00
N THR A 405 -13.28 15.43 -28.90
CA THR A 405 -14.67 15.17 -28.50
C THR A 405 -15.30 16.40 -27.84
N GLU A 406 -14.49 17.27 -27.21
CA GLU A 406 -14.94 18.51 -26.56
C GLU A 406 -15.07 19.71 -27.54
N ARG A 407 -14.65 19.55 -28.80
CA ARG A 407 -14.81 20.54 -29.90
C ARG A 407 -16.02 20.23 -30.76
#